data_16f983b31fd9638d2255fb25936ec77e
#
_entry.id   16f983b31fd9638d2255fb25936ec77e
#
_cell.length_a   1.000
_cell.length_b   1.000
_cell.length_c   1.000
_cell.angle_alpha   90.00
_cell.angle_beta   90.00
_cell.angle_gamma   90.00
#
_symmetry.space_group_name_H-M   'P 1'
#
loop_
_entity.id
_entity.type
_entity.pdbx_description
1 polymer ?
#
loop_
_entity_poly.entity_id
_entity_poly.type
_entity_poly.pdbx_seq_one_letter_code
_entity_poly.pdbx_strand_id
1 'polypeptide(L)'
;MRTYLVTGGAGFIGSNYIHYMFRKYDNEIRIINVDALTYAGNLENLKDVEKRDNYTFVKANICDKEAISKIFAENDIDRVVHFAAESHVDRSIRNPEIFVQTNVLGTAVMLNCAKAAWELPDGSFKEGKKFLHVSTDEVYGSLPDDDNAFFYETTPYDPHSPYSASKASSDMLVKAYMDTYHFPANITNCSNNYGPFQFPEKLIPLIINNALHGKKLPVYGDGKNVRDWLYVEDHAKAIDMVQEQGRLFETYNVGGHNEKQNIEIIHIIIETLQEMLPDSDPRKAHINNNLITYVEDRKGHDRRYAIAPDKIKAEIGWYPETMFKEGIRKTIAWYFEHEDWMNNVTSGDYQKYYNEMYEEK
;
A
#
# COMPACT_ATOMS: atom_id res chain seq x y z
N MET A 1 -2.41 -23.17 -15.33
CA MET A 1 -2.50 -21.70 -15.14
C MET A 1 -2.98 -21.46 -13.72
N ARG A 2 -2.20 -20.75 -12.90
CA ARG A 2 -2.60 -20.43 -11.52
C ARG A 2 -3.56 -19.22 -11.49
N THR A 3 -4.58 -19.31 -10.64
CA THR A 3 -5.57 -18.25 -10.48
C THR A 3 -5.30 -17.47 -9.18
N TYR A 4 -5.08 -16.17 -9.32
CA TYR A 4 -4.89 -15.22 -8.23
C TYR A 4 -6.17 -14.42 -7.99
N LEU A 5 -6.64 -14.35 -6.77
CA LEU A 5 -7.63 -13.39 -6.31
C LEU A 5 -6.87 -12.22 -5.65
N VAL A 6 -6.95 -11.06 -6.27
CA VAL A 6 -6.35 -9.82 -5.76
C VAL A 6 -7.47 -8.92 -5.26
N THR A 7 -7.48 -8.55 -4.00
CA THR A 7 -8.44 -7.58 -3.47
C THR A 7 -7.80 -6.21 -3.32
N GLY A 8 -8.52 -5.14 -3.62
CA GLY A 8 -7.96 -3.79 -3.62
C GLY A 8 -7.01 -3.53 -4.80
N GLY A 9 -7.17 -4.30 -5.89
CA GLY A 9 -6.27 -4.21 -7.04
C GLY A 9 -6.46 -2.98 -7.92
N ALA A 10 -7.51 -2.19 -7.74
CA ALA A 10 -7.68 -0.88 -8.39
C ALA A 10 -7.02 0.26 -7.58
N GLY A 11 -6.51 -0.02 -6.38
CA GLY A 11 -5.75 0.92 -5.56
C GLY A 11 -4.28 1.03 -6.00
N PHE A 12 -3.50 1.87 -5.29
CA PHE A 12 -2.11 2.16 -5.60
C PHE A 12 -1.20 0.92 -5.63
N ILE A 13 -1.06 0.21 -4.50
CA ILE A 13 -0.14 -0.94 -4.40
C ILE A 13 -0.67 -2.12 -5.22
N GLY A 14 -1.99 -2.37 -5.15
CA GLY A 14 -2.63 -3.48 -5.85
C GLY A 14 -2.51 -3.40 -7.37
N SER A 15 -2.65 -2.20 -7.96
CA SER A 15 -2.49 -2.02 -9.42
C SER A 15 -1.04 -2.24 -9.87
N ASN A 16 -0.06 -1.71 -9.12
CA ASN A 16 1.35 -1.97 -9.41
C ASN A 16 1.68 -3.47 -9.30
N TYR A 17 1.12 -4.16 -8.31
CA TYR A 17 1.27 -5.61 -8.19
C TYR A 17 0.68 -6.35 -9.41
N ILE A 18 -0.53 -6.00 -9.85
CA ILE A 18 -1.16 -6.60 -11.04
C ILE A 18 -0.29 -6.38 -12.29
N HIS A 19 0.21 -5.15 -12.51
CA HIS A 19 1.13 -4.86 -13.61
C HIS A 19 2.42 -5.67 -13.53
N TYR A 20 3.04 -5.76 -12.34
CA TYR A 20 4.23 -6.57 -12.11
C TYR A 20 3.97 -8.05 -12.44
N MET A 21 2.86 -8.61 -11.98
CA MET A 21 2.50 -10.01 -12.21
C MET A 21 2.32 -10.32 -13.69
N PHE A 22 1.63 -9.45 -14.44
CA PHE A 22 1.47 -9.65 -15.89
C PHE A 22 2.76 -9.44 -16.68
N ARG A 23 3.64 -8.53 -16.24
CA ARG A 23 4.98 -8.41 -16.88
C ARG A 23 5.83 -9.66 -16.65
N LYS A 24 5.72 -10.30 -15.50
CA LYS A 24 6.52 -11.45 -15.12
C LYS A 24 5.99 -12.77 -15.66
N TYR A 25 4.69 -12.99 -15.57
CA TYR A 25 4.06 -14.29 -15.81
C TYR A 25 3.18 -14.34 -17.07
N ASP A 26 2.84 -13.21 -17.63
CA ASP A 26 2.01 -13.04 -18.82
C ASP A 26 0.75 -13.95 -18.82
N ASN A 27 0.70 -14.94 -19.70
CA ASN A 27 -0.43 -15.85 -19.86
C ASN A 27 -0.34 -17.10 -18.96
N GLU A 28 0.68 -17.23 -18.11
CA GLU A 28 0.82 -18.35 -17.18
C GLU A 28 -0.10 -18.25 -15.97
N ILE A 29 -0.62 -17.06 -15.69
CA ILE A 29 -1.51 -16.76 -14.57
C ILE A 29 -2.84 -16.19 -15.04
N ARG A 30 -3.86 -16.30 -14.18
CA ARG A 30 -5.12 -15.57 -14.27
C ARG A 30 -5.29 -14.70 -13.03
N ILE A 31 -5.73 -13.46 -13.19
CA ILE A 31 -6.02 -12.55 -12.07
C ILE A 31 -7.51 -12.22 -12.06
N ILE A 32 -8.14 -12.44 -10.90
CA ILE A 32 -9.47 -11.94 -10.55
C ILE A 32 -9.23 -10.79 -9.58
N ASN A 33 -9.50 -9.56 -10.03
CA ASN A 33 -9.36 -8.35 -9.22
C ASN A 33 -10.69 -7.97 -8.60
N VAL A 34 -10.76 -7.95 -7.27
CA VAL A 34 -11.96 -7.52 -6.51
C VAL A 34 -11.67 -6.17 -5.87
N ASP A 35 -12.48 -5.17 -6.22
CA ASP A 35 -12.36 -3.84 -5.64
C ASP A 35 -13.75 -3.20 -5.48
N ALA A 36 -13.96 -2.51 -4.38
CA ALA A 36 -15.21 -1.81 -4.11
C ALA A 36 -15.31 -0.47 -4.84
N LEU A 37 -14.18 0.02 -5.39
CA LEU A 37 -14.03 1.33 -6.01
C LEU A 37 -14.48 2.45 -5.06
N THR A 38 -13.93 2.43 -3.83
CA THR A 38 -14.04 3.56 -2.91
C THR A 38 -13.16 4.71 -3.37
N TYR A 39 -12.94 5.72 -2.55
CA TYR A 39 -12.25 6.96 -2.95
C TYR A 39 -10.85 6.77 -3.58
N ALA A 40 -10.12 5.71 -3.21
CA ALA A 40 -8.77 5.43 -3.72
C ALA A 40 -8.71 4.35 -4.81
N GLY A 41 -9.83 3.68 -5.09
CA GLY A 41 -9.93 2.68 -6.16
C GLY A 41 -10.21 3.36 -7.51
N ASN A 42 -9.30 3.17 -8.48
CA ASN A 42 -9.43 3.78 -9.80
C ASN A 42 -9.09 2.79 -10.90
N LEU A 43 -10.07 2.48 -11.76
CA LEU A 43 -9.88 1.56 -12.90
C LEU A 43 -8.94 2.12 -13.97
N GLU A 44 -8.70 3.44 -14.00
CA GLU A 44 -7.68 4.01 -14.89
C GLU A 44 -6.28 3.45 -14.62
N ASN A 45 -6.02 3.01 -13.38
CA ASN A 45 -4.76 2.36 -13.01
C ASN A 45 -4.51 1.04 -13.76
N LEU A 46 -5.55 0.46 -14.37
CA LEU A 46 -5.52 -0.89 -14.95
C LEU A 46 -5.93 -0.92 -16.44
N LYS A 47 -6.02 0.24 -17.11
CA LYS A 47 -6.37 0.35 -18.53
C LYS A 47 -5.55 -0.56 -19.44
N ASP A 48 -4.27 -0.73 -19.15
CA ASP A 48 -3.34 -1.53 -19.97
C ASP A 48 -3.61 -3.04 -19.87
N VAL A 49 -4.26 -3.48 -18.81
CA VAL A 49 -4.52 -4.90 -18.53
C VAL A 49 -5.99 -5.28 -18.62
N GLU A 50 -6.90 -4.32 -18.66
CA GLU A 50 -8.36 -4.57 -18.61
C GLU A 50 -8.90 -5.46 -19.73
N LYS A 51 -8.22 -5.48 -20.89
CA LYS A 51 -8.62 -6.23 -22.08
C LYS A 51 -7.97 -7.61 -22.21
N ARG A 52 -7.17 -8.01 -21.22
CA ARG A 52 -6.53 -9.32 -21.24
C ARG A 52 -7.54 -10.44 -20.96
N ASP A 53 -7.47 -11.51 -21.71
CA ASP A 53 -8.38 -12.67 -21.56
C ASP A 53 -8.20 -13.37 -20.18
N ASN A 54 -7.02 -13.22 -19.56
CA ASN A 54 -6.68 -13.77 -18.27
C ASN A 54 -6.82 -12.77 -17.11
N TYR A 55 -7.49 -11.65 -17.33
CA TYR A 55 -7.87 -10.67 -16.31
C TYR A 55 -9.39 -10.56 -16.18
N THR A 56 -9.87 -10.50 -14.94
CA THR A 56 -11.31 -10.28 -14.65
C THR A 56 -11.43 -9.28 -13.52
N PHE A 57 -12.17 -8.21 -13.75
CA PHE A 57 -12.55 -7.26 -12.69
C PHE A 57 -13.93 -7.60 -12.12
N VAL A 58 -14.04 -7.60 -10.79
CA VAL A 58 -15.30 -7.78 -10.06
C VAL A 58 -15.47 -6.63 -9.08
N LYS A 59 -16.49 -5.80 -9.28
CA LYS A 59 -16.86 -4.76 -8.32
C LYS A 59 -17.59 -5.39 -7.14
N ALA A 60 -16.91 -5.54 -6.01
CA ALA A 60 -17.51 -6.05 -4.77
C ALA A 60 -16.79 -5.50 -3.53
N ASN A 61 -17.53 -5.41 -2.44
CA ASN A 61 -16.97 -5.09 -1.13
C ASN A 61 -16.52 -6.38 -0.43
N ILE A 62 -15.32 -6.40 0.13
CA ILE A 62 -14.79 -7.56 0.87
C ILE A 62 -15.63 -7.93 2.11
N CYS A 63 -16.44 -7.00 2.63
CA CYS A 63 -17.40 -7.27 3.69
C CYS A 63 -18.66 -8.01 3.21
N ASP A 64 -18.92 -8.07 1.92
CA ASP A 64 -20.04 -8.79 1.34
C ASP A 64 -19.70 -10.29 1.19
N LYS A 65 -20.05 -11.04 2.26
CA LYS A 65 -19.77 -12.47 2.34
C LYS A 65 -20.40 -13.26 1.19
N GLU A 66 -21.59 -12.87 0.73
CA GLU A 66 -22.30 -13.57 -0.34
C GLU A 66 -21.56 -13.38 -1.67
N ALA A 67 -21.21 -12.14 -2.01
CA ALA A 67 -20.43 -11.83 -3.22
C ALA A 67 -19.06 -12.53 -3.21
N ILE A 68 -18.33 -12.48 -2.10
CA ILE A 68 -17.01 -13.13 -2.00
C ILE A 68 -17.14 -14.65 -2.06
N SER A 69 -18.11 -15.26 -1.36
CA SER A 69 -18.35 -16.71 -1.44
C SER A 69 -18.66 -17.18 -2.86
N LYS A 70 -19.44 -16.40 -3.62
CA LYS A 70 -19.75 -16.69 -5.02
C LYS A 70 -18.49 -16.67 -5.88
N ILE A 71 -17.58 -15.70 -5.69
CA ILE A 71 -16.31 -15.64 -6.44
C ILE A 71 -15.48 -16.91 -6.19
N PHE A 72 -15.38 -17.39 -4.94
CA PHE A 72 -14.67 -18.62 -4.62
C PHE A 72 -15.38 -19.87 -5.17
N ALA A 73 -16.71 -19.89 -5.22
CA ALA A 73 -17.47 -21.01 -5.75
C ALA A 73 -17.38 -21.18 -7.28
N GLU A 74 -17.28 -20.05 -7.98
CA GLU A 74 -17.23 -20.01 -9.46
C GLU A 74 -15.80 -20.14 -10.01
N ASN A 75 -14.76 -20.04 -9.16
CA ASN A 75 -13.37 -20.02 -9.58
C ASN A 75 -12.49 -20.90 -8.67
N ASP A 76 -11.64 -21.72 -9.28
CA ASP A 76 -10.61 -22.44 -8.53
C ASP A 76 -9.43 -21.50 -8.24
N ILE A 77 -9.53 -20.76 -7.13
CA ILE A 77 -8.54 -19.77 -6.71
C ILE A 77 -7.39 -20.50 -6.00
N ASP A 78 -6.17 -20.29 -6.49
CA ASP A 78 -4.95 -20.86 -5.90
C ASP A 78 -4.29 -19.94 -4.89
N ARG A 79 -4.31 -18.65 -5.18
CA ARG A 79 -3.63 -17.61 -4.40
C ARG A 79 -4.58 -16.46 -4.09
N VAL A 80 -4.55 -15.99 -2.86
CA VAL A 80 -5.17 -14.70 -2.49
C VAL A 80 -4.08 -13.74 -2.11
N VAL A 81 -4.13 -12.51 -2.67
CA VAL A 81 -3.31 -11.37 -2.22
C VAL A 81 -4.26 -10.28 -1.78
N HIS A 82 -4.29 -10.05 -0.48
CA HIS A 82 -5.29 -9.21 0.17
C HIS A 82 -4.73 -7.82 0.48
N PHE A 83 -4.96 -6.87 -0.46
CA PHE A 83 -4.60 -5.45 -0.30
C PHE A 83 -5.76 -4.60 0.19
N ALA A 84 -7.02 -5.00 -0.06
CA ALA A 84 -8.18 -4.19 0.22
C ALA A 84 -8.23 -3.75 1.69
N ALA A 85 -8.14 -2.45 1.92
CA ALA A 85 -8.16 -1.82 3.23
C ALA A 85 -8.51 -0.33 3.12
N GLU A 86 -9.12 0.23 4.15
CA GLU A 86 -9.04 1.66 4.42
C GLU A 86 -7.64 1.97 4.96
N SER A 87 -6.94 3.01 4.42
CA SER A 87 -5.49 3.18 4.65
C SER A 87 -5.04 4.60 5.00
N HIS A 88 -5.94 5.56 5.14
CA HIS A 88 -5.56 6.94 5.41
C HIS A 88 -5.74 7.31 6.88
N VAL A 89 -4.63 7.60 7.59
CA VAL A 89 -4.63 7.86 9.04
C VAL A 89 -5.58 9.01 9.41
N ASP A 90 -5.54 10.17 8.71
CA ASP A 90 -6.41 11.30 9.02
C ASP A 90 -7.89 10.98 8.85
N ARG A 91 -8.26 10.16 7.85
CA ARG A 91 -9.62 9.64 7.69
C ARG A 91 -9.99 8.70 8.84
N SER A 92 -9.06 7.90 9.34
CA SER A 92 -9.31 6.98 10.48
C SER A 92 -9.59 7.74 11.79
N ILE A 93 -8.96 8.91 11.98
CA ILE A 93 -9.22 9.77 13.14
C ILE A 93 -10.62 10.39 13.08
N ARG A 94 -11.10 10.72 11.87
CA ARG A 94 -12.43 11.30 11.66
C ARG A 94 -13.56 10.27 11.69
N ASN A 95 -13.35 9.09 11.10
CA ASN A 95 -14.32 8.02 10.99
C ASN A 95 -13.66 6.65 11.22
N PRO A 96 -13.40 6.26 12.48
CA PRO A 96 -12.73 5.01 12.80
C PRO A 96 -13.55 3.75 12.48
N GLU A 97 -14.87 3.83 12.49
CA GLU A 97 -15.76 2.66 12.33
C GLU A 97 -15.59 2.00 10.97
N ILE A 98 -15.43 2.78 9.89
CA ILE A 98 -15.24 2.22 8.55
C ILE A 98 -13.94 1.42 8.44
N PHE A 99 -12.90 1.79 9.22
CA PHE A 99 -11.64 1.04 9.28
C PHE A 99 -11.81 -0.29 9.99
N VAL A 100 -12.57 -0.35 11.06
CA VAL A 100 -12.90 -1.62 11.74
C VAL A 100 -13.74 -2.50 10.80
N GLN A 101 -14.75 -1.93 10.17
CA GLN A 101 -15.59 -2.67 9.23
C GLN A 101 -14.77 -3.24 8.06
N THR A 102 -14.00 -2.41 7.37
CA THR A 102 -13.27 -2.84 6.18
C THR A 102 -12.08 -3.71 6.55
N ASN A 103 -11.21 -3.24 7.46
CA ASN A 103 -9.94 -3.90 7.69
C ASN A 103 -10.08 -5.15 8.57
N VAL A 104 -10.99 -5.14 9.55
CA VAL A 104 -11.14 -6.27 10.47
C VAL A 104 -12.23 -7.22 9.98
N LEU A 105 -13.47 -6.74 9.82
CA LEU A 105 -14.57 -7.59 9.38
C LEU A 105 -14.36 -8.08 7.94
N GLY A 106 -13.92 -7.21 7.02
CA GLY A 106 -13.64 -7.59 5.64
C GLY A 106 -12.57 -8.67 5.55
N THR A 107 -11.48 -8.55 6.33
CA THR A 107 -10.44 -9.60 6.41
C THR A 107 -11.01 -10.91 6.95
N ALA A 108 -11.86 -10.87 8.00
CA ALA A 108 -12.52 -12.06 8.53
C ALA A 108 -13.41 -12.74 7.48
N VAL A 109 -14.15 -11.97 6.68
CA VAL A 109 -14.96 -12.50 5.57
C VAL A 109 -14.07 -13.19 4.53
N MET A 110 -12.98 -12.55 4.12
CA MET A 110 -12.03 -13.13 3.14
C MET A 110 -11.43 -14.43 3.65
N LEU A 111 -10.97 -14.47 4.90
CA LEU A 111 -10.42 -15.68 5.54
C LEU A 111 -11.45 -16.80 5.60
N ASN A 112 -12.69 -16.51 6.01
CA ASN A 112 -13.77 -17.50 6.07
C ASN A 112 -14.10 -18.08 4.71
N CYS A 113 -14.21 -17.24 3.67
CA CYS A 113 -14.52 -17.69 2.32
C CYS A 113 -13.40 -18.54 1.72
N ALA A 114 -12.14 -18.13 1.91
CA ALA A 114 -10.97 -18.88 1.46
C ALA A 114 -10.86 -20.23 2.21
N LYS A 115 -11.06 -20.21 3.54
CA LYS A 115 -11.07 -21.45 4.35
C LYS A 115 -12.13 -22.41 3.84
N ALA A 116 -13.37 -21.97 3.67
CA ALA A 116 -14.47 -22.83 3.21
C ALA A 116 -14.24 -23.41 1.81
N ALA A 117 -13.53 -22.69 0.93
CA ALA A 117 -13.22 -23.15 -0.43
C ALA A 117 -12.05 -24.12 -0.49
N TRP A 118 -11.11 -24.04 0.45
CA TRP A 118 -9.86 -24.79 0.41
C TRP A 118 -9.78 -25.95 1.40
N GLU A 119 -10.59 -25.95 2.46
CA GLU A 119 -10.61 -27.01 3.50
C GLU A 119 -11.13 -28.32 2.94
N LEU A 120 -10.45 -29.42 3.29
CA LEU A 120 -10.84 -30.78 2.97
C LEU A 120 -11.67 -31.39 4.11
N PRO A 121 -12.41 -32.50 3.89
CA PRO A 121 -13.23 -33.12 4.91
C PRO A 121 -12.49 -33.59 6.17
N ASP A 122 -11.17 -33.76 6.08
CA ASP A 122 -10.31 -34.19 7.20
C ASP A 122 -9.76 -32.96 7.99
N GLY A 123 -10.13 -31.74 7.59
CA GLY A 123 -9.66 -30.48 8.20
C GLY A 123 -8.30 -29.98 7.66
N SER A 124 -7.67 -30.71 6.75
CA SER A 124 -6.50 -30.22 6.02
C SER A 124 -6.89 -29.28 4.88
N PHE A 125 -5.93 -28.65 4.23
CA PHE A 125 -6.18 -27.75 3.10
C PHE A 125 -5.65 -28.34 1.80
N LYS A 126 -6.33 -28.01 0.70
CA LYS A 126 -5.88 -28.35 -0.66
C LYS A 126 -4.45 -27.87 -0.88
N GLU A 127 -3.61 -28.73 -1.43
CA GLU A 127 -2.21 -28.40 -1.73
C GLU A 127 -2.11 -27.23 -2.68
N GLY A 128 -1.08 -26.40 -2.48
CA GLY A 128 -0.80 -25.26 -3.35
C GLY A 128 -1.68 -24.03 -3.11
N LYS A 129 -2.65 -24.05 -2.18
CA LYS A 129 -3.44 -22.86 -1.83
C LYS A 129 -2.67 -22.00 -0.83
N LYS A 130 -2.75 -20.66 -0.99
CA LYS A 130 -2.05 -19.71 -0.10
C LYS A 130 -2.73 -18.37 -0.05
N PHE A 131 -2.88 -17.83 1.16
CA PHE A 131 -3.41 -16.50 1.44
C PHE A 131 -2.27 -15.58 1.90
N LEU A 132 -2.09 -14.44 1.24
CA LEU A 132 -1.16 -13.41 1.68
C LEU A 132 -1.92 -12.16 2.11
N HIS A 133 -1.75 -11.80 3.38
CA HIS A 133 -2.28 -10.56 3.94
C HIS A 133 -1.21 -9.47 3.90
N VAL A 134 -1.51 -8.36 3.21
CA VAL A 134 -0.61 -7.21 3.12
C VAL A 134 -0.96 -6.22 4.23
N SER A 135 -0.03 -6.01 5.15
CA SER A 135 -0.14 -5.13 6.30
C SER A 135 0.89 -3.99 6.26
N THR A 136 1.18 -3.37 7.37
CA THR A 136 1.99 -2.15 7.50
C THR A 136 2.89 -2.23 8.72
N ASP A 137 4.02 -1.54 8.71
CA ASP A 137 4.91 -1.35 9.86
C ASP A 137 4.28 -0.49 10.97
N GLU A 138 3.24 0.29 10.66
CA GLU A 138 2.50 1.10 11.64
C GLU A 138 1.86 0.27 12.76
N VAL A 139 1.72 -1.05 12.58
CA VAL A 139 1.23 -1.96 13.63
C VAL A 139 2.19 -2.09 14.80
N TYR A 140 3.46 -1.81 14.59
CA TYR A 140 4.50 -1.90 15.64
C TYR A 140 4.58 -0.67 16.55
N GLY A 141 3.92 0.44 16.19
CA GLY A 141 3.97 1.70 16.93
C GLY A 141 5.12 2.60 16.53
N SER A 142 5.76 3.29 17.48
CA SER A 142 6.81 4.27 17.20
C SER A 142 8.17 3.81 17.77
N LEU A 143 9.21 3.89 16.97
CA LEU A 143 10.59 3.71 17.42
C LEU A 143 11.10 4.94 18.19
N PRO A 144 12.06 4.75 19.09
CA PRO A 144 12.83 5.86 19.66
C PRO A 144 13.61 6.60 18.55
N ASP A 145 14.05 7.82 18.84
CA ASP A 145 14.89 8.62 17.95
C ASP A 145 16.35 8.12 17.99
N ASP A 146 16.54 6.89 17.52
CA ASP A 146 17.83 6.17 17.45
C ASP A 146 17.90 5.47 16.08
N ASP A 147 18.92 5.81 15.30
CA ASP A 147 19.13 5.28 13.95
C ASP A 147 19.39 3.77 13.92
N ASN A 148 19.76 3.17 15.04
CA ASN A 148 19.98 1.71 15.17
C ASN A 148 18.73 0.95 15.61
N ALA A 149 17.61 1.63 15.88
CA ALA A 149 16.36 1.00 16.25
C ALA A 149 15.55 0.62 15.01
N PHE A 150 15.16 -0.65 14.92
CA PHE A 150 14.34 -1.19 13.83
C PHE A 150 13.21 -2.05 14.37
N PHE A 151 12.12 -2.12 13.64
CA PHE A 151 11.07 -3.11 13.83
C PHE A 151 11.47 -4.45 13.19
N TYR A 152 11.36 -5.50 13.97
CA TYR A 152 11.53 -6.89 13.54
C TYR A 152 10.19 -7.61 13.60
N GLU A 153 10.06 -8.78 12.98
CA GLU A 153 8.85 -9.58 13.02
C GLU A 153 8.48 -10.05 14.44
N THR A 154 9.44 -9.99 15.37
CA THR A 154 9.25 -10.31 16.79
C THR A 154 8.87 -9.09 17.64
N THR A 155 8.88 -7.87 17.07
CA THR A 155 8.49 -6.65 17.79
C THR A 155 6.99 -6.75 18.17
N PRO A 156 6.63 -6.52 19.43
CA PRO A 156 5.22 -6.47 19.83
C PRO A 156 4.46 -5.36 19.08
N TYR A 157 3.18 -5.61 18.80
CA TYR A 157 2.31 -4.60 18.23
C TYR A 157 1.92 -3.56 19.28
N ASP A 158 2.05 -2.28 18.94
CA ASP A 158 1.70 -1.12 19.78
C ASP A 158 1.13 0.03 18.92
N PRO A 159 0.01 -0.19 18.20
CA PRO A 159 -0.54 0.77 17.24
C PRO A 159 -1.13 2.01 17.92
N HIS A 160 -0.84 3.23 17.40
CA HIS A 160 -1.25 4.50 17.98
C HIS A 160 -2.37 5.22 17.21
N SER A 161 -2.83 4.71 16.07
CA SER A 161 -3.94 5.29 15.30
C SER A 161 -5.08 4.28 15.10
N PRO A 162 -6.33 4.74 14.85
CA PRO A 162 -7.41 3.82 14.49
C PRO A 162 -7.10 2.97 13.25
N TYR A 163 -6.38 3.54 12.27
CA TYR A 163 -5.89 2.78 11.12
C TYR A 163 -4.95 1.66 11.53
N SER A 164 -3.85 1.99 12.22
CA SER A 164 -2.84 0.99 12.61
C SER A 164 -3.42 -0.05 13.56
N ALA A 165 -4.34 0.34 14.48
CA ALA A 165 -5.06 -0.58 15.34
C ALA A 165 -5.95 -1.55 14.55
N SER A 166 -6.64 -1.08 13.51
CA SER A 166 -7.45 -1.93 12.64
C SER A 166 -6.60 -2.91 11.83
N LYS A 167 -5.41 -2.48 11.36
CA LYS A 167 -4.46 -3.36 10.67
C LYS A 167 -3.85 -4.40 11.61
N ALA A 168 -3.42 -3.99 12.82
CA ALA A 168 -2.96 -4.93 13.84
C ALA A 168 -4.03 -5.98 14.18
N SER A 169 -5.29 -5.56 14.28
CA SER A 169 -6.41 -6.47 14.54
C SER A 169 -6.61 -7.47 13.39
N SER A 170 -6.47 -7.04 12.13
CA SER A 170 -6.55 -7.95 10.98
C SER A 170 -5.38 -8.93 10.92
N ASP A 171 -4.17 -8.49 11.25
CA ASP A 171 -2.99 -9.35 11.36
C ASP A 171 -3.19 -10.44 12.45
N MET A 172 -3.74 -10.03 13.60
CA MET A 172 -4.06 -10.96 14.70
C MET A 172 -5.10 -12.00 14.27
N LEU A 173 -6.11 -11.61 13.46
CA LEU A 173 -7.07 -12.58 12.90
C LEU A 173 -6.38 -13.57 11.97
N VAL A 174 -5.51 -13.11 11.07
CA VAL A 174 -4.77 -14.01 10.17
C VAL A 174 -3.90 -14.97 10.98
N LYS A 175 -3.17 -14.49 12.00
CA LYS A 175 -2.39 -15.33 12.92
C LYS A 175 -3.27 -16.36 13.64
N ALA A 176 -4.43 -15.94 14.15
CA ALA A 176 -5.36 -16.87 14.79
C ALA A 176 -5.85 -17.96 13.85
N TYR A 177 -6.06 -17.66 12.56
CA TYR A 177 -6.42 -18.68 11.55
C TYR A 177 -5.27 -19.63 11.26
N MET A 178 -4.03 -19.14 11.18
CA MET A 178 -2.84 -19.99 11.06
C MET A 178 -2.74 -20.96 12.24
N ASP A 179 -2.87 -20.47 13.47
CA ASP A 179 -2.67 -21.25 14.69
C ASP A 179 -3.84 -22.22 14.95
N THR A 180 -5.10 -21.74 14.77
CA THR A 180 -6.29 -22.52 15.12
C THR A 180 -6.62 -23.57 14.07
N TYR A 181 -6.50 -23.22 12.79
CA TYR A 181 -6.95 -24.05 11.67
C TYR A 181 -5.80 -24.59 10.81
N HIS A 182 -4.55 -24.22 11.09
CA HIS A 182 -3.41 -24.43 10.17
C HIS A 182 -3.70 -23.87 8.77
N PHE A 183 -4.40 -22.74 8.73
CA PHE A 183 -4.79 -22.08 7.49
C PHE A 183 -3.54 -21.57 6.73
N PRO A 184 -3.35 -21.94 5.43
CA PRO A 184 -2.13 -21.66 4.70
C PRO A 184 -2.01 -20.16 4.35
N ALA A 185 -1.44 -19.38 5.25
CA ALA A 185 -1.29 -17.95 5.09
C ALA A 185 0.10 -17.43 5.45
N ASN A 186 0.38 -16.21 4.95
CA ASN A 186 1.48 -15.33 5.35
C ASN A 186 0.98 -13.92 5.59
N ILE A 187 1.75 -13.15 6.33
CA ILE A 187 1.57 -11.70 6.52
C ILE A 187 2.83 -11.00 5.99
N THR A 188 2.67 -9.85 5.34
CA THR A 188 3.76 -8.93 5.07
C THR A 188 3.48 -7.58 5.72
N ASN A 189 4.45 -7.06 6.48
CA ASN A 189 4.40 -5.71 7.04
C ASN A 189 5.36 -4.85 6.24
N CYS A 190 4.83 -3.87 5.50
CA CYS A 190 5.65 -3.03 4.63
C CYS A 190 5.85 -1.63 5.21
N SER A 191 6.97 -1.01 4.87
CA SER A 191 7.23 0.41 5.10
C SER A 191 6.44 1.31 4.13
N ASN A 192 6.63 2.63 4.24
CA ASN A 192 5.89 3.61 3.43
C ASN A 192 6.17 3.45 1.94
N ASN A 193 5.14 3.12 1.17
CA ASN A 193 5.27 2.95 -0.28
C ASN A 193 5.20 4.28 -1.02
N TYR A 194 5.92 4.39 -2.16
CA TYR A 194 5.81 5.48 -3.12
C TYR A 194 6.03 4.98 -4.55
N GLY A 195 5.50 5.70 -5.53
CA GLY A 195 5.62 5.33 -6.95
C GLY A 195 4.40 5.69 -7.80
N PRO A 196 4.30 5.11 -9.01
CA PRO A 196 3.17 5.28 -9.93
C PRO A 196 1.82 4.97 -9.30
N PHE A 197 0.76 5.69 -9.72
CA PHE A 197 -0.63 5.51 -9.28
C PHE A 197 -0.91 5.84 -7.80
N GLN A 198 0.03 6.42 -7.06
CA GLN A 198 -0.21 6.80 -5.67
C GLN A 198 -1.16 8.01 -5.59
N PHE A 199 -2.27 7.83 -4.84
CA PHE A 199 -3.31 8.86 -4.71
C PHE A 199 -2.77 10.12 -4.00
N PRO A 200 -3.08 11.34 -4.49
CA PRO A 200 -2.42 12.60 -4.09
C PRO A 200 -2.80 13.12 -2.69
N GLU A 201 -3.49 12.35 -1.86
CA GLU A 201 -3.63 12.61 -0.42
C GLU A 201 -2.38 12.21 0.39
N LYS A 202 -1.48 11.41 -0.21
CA LYS A 202 -0.23 10.97 0.43
C LYS A 202 0.90 11.97 0.17
N LEU A 203 1.89 12.00 1.07
CA LEU A 203 2.95 13.02 1.11
C LEU A 203 3.60 13.26 -0.27
N ILE A 204 4.19 12.24 -0.88
CA ILE A 204 4.98 12.41 -2.10
C ILE A 204 4.13 12.95 -3.27
N PRO A 205 3.02 12.32 -3.67
CA PRO A 205 2.23 12.85 -4.79
C PRO A 205 1.56 14.20 -4.47
N LEU A 206 1.19 14.46 -3.20
CA LEU A 206 0.67 15.76 -2.78
C LEU A 206 1.71 16.87 -2.99
N ILE A 207 2.96 16.65 -2.55
CA ILE A 207 4.03 17.63 -2.69
C ILE A 207 4.38 17.85 -4.16
N ILE A 208 4.47 16.79 -4.98
CA ILE A 208 4.71 16.91 -6.42
C ILE A 208 3.61 17.74 -7.08
N ASN A 209 2.34 17.38 -6.86
CA ASN A 209 1.21 18.08 -7.46
C ASN A 209 1.15 19.56 -7.01
N ASN A 210 1.31 19.82 -5.73
CA ASN A 210 1.29 21.19 -5.21
C ASN A 210 2.46 22.03 -5.75
N ALA A 211 3.67 21.49 -5.78
CA ALA A 211 4.84 22.18 -6.31
C ALA A 211 4.65 22.58 -7.78
N LEU A 212 4.14 21.66 -8.61
CA LEU A 212 3.87 21.92 -10.03
C LEU A 212 2.81 23.03 -10.24
N HIS A 213 1.88 23.20 -9.30
CA HIS A 213 0.82 24.22 -9.36
C HIS A 213 1.12 25.48 -8.53
N GLY A 214 2.33 25.63 -7.97
CA GLY A 214 2.69 26.79 -7.14
C GLY A 214 1.90 26.91 -5.83
N LYS A 215 1.33 25.80 -5.35
CA LYS A 215 0.57 25.71 -4.10
C LYS A 215 1.50 25.50 -2.91
N LYS A 216 1.01 25.79 -1.70
CA LYS A 216 1.72 25.52 -0.45
C LYS A 216 2.06 24.05 -0.30
N LEU A 217 3.25 23.74 0.23
CA LEU A 217 3.72 22.39 0.56
C LEU A 217 3.56 22.19 2.07
N PRO A 218 2.47 21.55 2.53
CA PRO A 218 2.18 21.40 3.94
C PRO A 218 3.15 20.45 4.63
N VAL A 219 3.72 20.87 5.76
CA VAL A 219 4.61 20.10 6.62
C VAL A 219 3.97 19.97 7.99
N TYR A 220 3.61 18.78 8.40
CA TYR A 220 3.05 18.53 9.72
C TYR A 220 4.11 18.72 10.82
N GLY A 221 3.77 19.44 11.88
CA GLY A 221 4.64 19.69 13.04
C GLY A 221 5.97 20.32 12.65
N ASP A 222 7.07 19.73 13.05
CA ASP A 222 8.44 20.17 12.72
C ASP A 222 9.02 19.51 11.45
N GLY A 223 8.28 18.60 10.84
CA GLY A 223 8.69 17.86 9.64
C GLY A 223 9.77 16.79 9.86
N LYS A 224 10.16 16.55 11.11
CA LYS A 224 11.26 15.62 11.43
C LYS A 224 10.82 14.18 11.73
N ASN A 225 9.55 13.86 11.46
CA ASN A 225 9.11 12.46 11.52
C ASN A 225 9.84 11.66 10.46
N VAL A 226 10.44 10.54 10.87
CA VAL A 226 11.23 9.66 10.00
C VAL A 226 10.35 8.54 9.48
N ARG A 227 10.46 8.27 8.19
CA ARG A 227 9.80 7.13 7.52
C ARG A 227 10.80 6.38 6.67
N ASP A 228 10.67 5.07 6.62
CA ASP A 228 11.35 4.24 5.64
C ASP A 228 10.54 4.20 4.34
N TRP A 229 11.17 4.46 3.19
CA TRP A 229 10.51 4.62 1.91
C TRP A 229 10.81 3.47 0.95
N LEU A 230 9.77 2.72 0.60
CA LEU A 230 9.83 1.55 -0.26
C LEU A 230 9.24 1.86 -1.63
N TYR A 231 10.02 1.69 -2.69
CA TYR A 231 9.50 1.83 -4.04
C TYR A 231 8.50 0.73 -4.35
N VAL A 232 7.35 1.10 -4.90
CA VAL A 232 6.19 0.18 -5.00
C VAL A 232 6.45 -1.05 -5.86
N GLU A 233 7.35 -0.97 -6.84
CA GLU A 233 7.71 -2.13 -7.67
C GLU A 233 8.57 -3.14 -6.89
N ASP A 234 9.48 -2.67 -6.03
CA ASP A 234 10.23 -3.54 -5.12
C ASP A 234 9.28 -4.24 -4.13
N HIS A 235 8.23 -3.54 -3.66
CA HIS A 235 7.19 -4.14 -2.84
C HIS A 235 6.39 -5.21 -3.61
N ALA A 236 5.98 -4.93 -4.84
CA ALA A 236 5.29 -5.91 -5.68
C ALA A 236 6.12 -7.18 -5.87
N LYS A 237 7.44 -7.02 -6.09
CA LYS A 237 8.40 -8.13 -6.16
C LYS A 237 8.48 -8.91 -4.84
N ALA A 238 8.50 -8.22 -3.68
CA ALA A 238 8.51 -8.87 -2.38
C ALA A 238 7.26 -9.73 -2.16
N ILE A 239 6.09 -9.18 -2.45
CA ILE A 239 4.80 -9.86 -2.32
C ILE A 239 4.78 -11.14 -3.16
N ASP A 240 5.19 -11.06 -4.42
CA ASP A 240 5.29 -12.22 -5.31
C ASP A 240 6.26 -13.26 -4.76
N MET A 241 7.46 -12.86 -4.33
CA MET A 241 8.45 -13.79 -3.76
C MET A 241 7.95 -14.45 -2.47
N VAL A 242 7.29 -13.72 -1.58
CA VAL A 242 6.66 -14.31 -0.38
C VAL A 242 5.54 -15.28 -0.78
N GLN A 243 4.72 -14.91 -1.78
CA GLN A 243 3.65 -15.77 -2.26
C GLN A 243 4.16 -17.09 -2.84
N GLU A 244 5.29 -17.07 -3.53
CA GLU A 244 5.87 -18.26 -4.17
C GLU A 244 6.80 -19.06 -3.26
N GLN A 245 7.61 -18.41 -2.44
CA GLN A 245 8.73 -19.02 -1.72
C GLN A 245 8.66 -18.89 -0.20
N GLY A 246 7.85 -17.95 0.32
CA GLY A 246 7.73 -17.72 1.76
C GLY A 246 7.21 -18.97 2.49
N ARG A 247 7.82 -19.30 3.63
CA ARG A 247 7.33 -20.37 4.50
C ARG A 247 5.94 -20.03 5.00
N LEU A 248 5.02 -20.99 4.97
CA LEU A 248 3.69 -20.82 5.52
C LEU A 248 3.74 -20.44 7.01
N PHE A 249 2.73 -19.73 7.49
CA PHE A 249 2.54 -19.31 8.88
C PHE A 249 3.53 -18.26 9.38
N GLU A 250 4.28 -17.63 8.46
CA GLU A 250 5.29 -16.63 8.80
C GLU A 250 4.83 -15.21 8.45
N THR A 251 5.31 -14.26 9.24
CA THR A 251 5.29 -12.83 8.91
C THR A 251 6.64 -12.44 8.32
N TYR A 252 6.62 -11.57 7.30
CA TYR A 252 7.81 -11.01 6.67
C TYR A 252 7.73 -9.48 6.67
N ASN A 253 8.75 -8.84 7.20
CA ASN A 253 8.94 -7.41 7.10
C ASN A 253 9.53 -7.03 5.73
N VAL A 254 8.97 -5.99 5.11
CA VAL A 254 9.35 -5.52 3.77
C VAL A 254 9.72 -4.03 3.86
N GLY A 255 10.99 -3.76 4.10
CA GLY A 255 11.53 -2.39 4.29
C GLY A 255 12.29 -1.88 3.07
N GLY A 256 12.34 -0.56 2.91
CA GLY A 256 13.01 0.11 1.81
C GLY A 256 14.49 0.44 2.05
N HIS A 257 14.93 0.45 3.32
CA HIS A 257 16.24 0.97 3.75
C HIS A 257 16.51 2.40 3.24
N ASN A 258 15.49 3.22 3.25
CA ASN A 258 15.53 4.60 2.80
C ASN A 258 14.88 5.51 3.85
N GLU A 259 15.36 5.45 5.10
CA GLU A 259 14.87 6.26 6.21
C GLU A 259 15.19 7.74 5.96
N LYS A 260 14.15 8.57 5.95
CA LYS A 260 14.25 10.02 5.74
C LYS A 260 13.21 10.77 6.54
N GLN A 261 13.59 11.97 6.97
CA GLN A 261 12.64 12.91 7.55
C GLN A 261 11.68 13.43 6.47
N ASN A 262 10.43 13.72 6.85
CA ASN A 262 9.44 14.24 5.90
C ASN A 262 9.91 15.54 5.23
N ILE A 263 10.60 16.42 5.97
CA ILE A 263 11.14 17.67 5.40
C ILE A 263 12.25 17.40 4.38
N GLU A 264 13.10 16.37 4.58
CA GLU A 264 14.13 15.98 3.60
C GLU A 264 13.49 15.51 2.30
N ILE A 265 12.39 14.73 2.39
CA ILE A 265 11.63 14.28 1.20
C ILE A 265 11.15 15.49 0.38
N ILE A 266 10.62 16.51 1.04
CA ILE A 266 10.11 17.72 0.38
C ILE A 266 11.26 18.44 -0.35
N HIS A 267 12.41 18.60 0.29
CA HIS A 267 13.59 19.20 -0.35
C HIS A 267 14.06 18.39 -1.56
N ILE A 268 14.16 17.06 -1.42
CA ILE A 268 14.55 16.17 -2.54
C ILE A 268 13.56 16.28 -3.70
N ILE A 269 12.26 16.36 -3.44
CA ILE A 269 11.25 16.55 -4.50
C ILE A 269 11.44 17.89 -5.21
N ILE A 270 11.62 19.00 -4.46
CA ILE A 270 11.86 20.33 -5.03
C ILE A 270 13.11 20.33 -5.92
N GLU A 271 14.23 19.80 -5.42
CA GLU A 271 15.48 19.69 -6.15
C GLU A 271 15.31 18.83 -7.42
N THR A 272 14.66 17.67 -7.30
CA THR A 272 14.45 16.77 -8.44
C THR A 272 13.54 17.41 -9.51
N LEU A 273 12.48 18.11 -9.10
CA LEU A 273 11.62 18.85 -10.04
C LEU A 273 12.42 19.96 -10.77
N GLN A 274 13.24 20.70 -10.03
CA GLN A 274 14.13 21.72 -10.61
C GLN A 274 15.14 21.14 -11.61
N GLU A 275 15.65 19.94 -11.36
CA GLU A 275 16.57 19.25 -12.29
C GLU A 275 15.84 18.71 -13.53
N MET A 276 14.63 18.16 -13.38
CA MET A 276 13.92 17.46 -14.44
C MET A 276 13.14 18.39 -15.38
N LEU A 277 12.67 19.53 -14.88
CA LEU A 277 11.96 20.49 -15.71
C LEU A 277 12.95 21.26 -16.60
N PRO A 278 12.64 21.48 -17.92
CA PRO A 278 13.42 22.32 -18.80
C PRO A 278 13.51 23.75 -18.27
N ASP A 279 14.61 24.46 -18.57
CA ASP A 279 14.77 25.88 -18.17
C ASP A 279 13.69 26.80 -18.75
N SER A 280 13.08 26.41 -19.87
CA SER A 280 11.97 27.12 -20.51
C SER A 280 10.61 26.84 -19.87
N ASP A 281 10.49 25.88 -18.95
CA ASP A 281 9.22 25.57 -18.30
C ASP A 281 8.87 26.64 -17.26
N PRO A 282 7.74 27.34 -17.40
CA PRO A 282 7.34 28.41 -16.48
C PRO A 282 7.11 27.93 -15.04
N ARG A 283 6.78 26.65 -14.84
CA ARG A 283 6.57 26.05 -13.51
C ARG A 283 7.84 26.10 -12.66
N LYS A 284 9.02 26.02 -13.31
CA LYS A 284 10.33 26.03 -12.64
C LYS A 284 10.56 27.29 -11.80
N ALA A 285 10.00 28.43 -12.21
CA ALA A 285 10.23 29.71 -11.55
C ALA A 285 9.63 29.78 -10.11
N HIS A 286 8.54 29.08 -9.85
CA HIS A 286 7.88 29.09 -8.53
C HIS A 286 8.21 27.89 -7.65
N ILE A 287 8.76 26.81 -8.19
CA ILE A 287 9.13 25.62 -7.42
C ILE A 287 10.38 25.90 -6.59
N ASN A 288 10.20 26.22 -5.32
CA ASN A 288 11.30 26.49 -4.38
C ASN A 288 10.85 26.33 -2.92
N ASN A 289 11.78 26.46 -1.99
CA ASN A 289 11.54 26.27 -0.56
C ASN A 289 10.55 27.28 0.05
N ASN A 290 10.22 28.40 -0.61
CA ASN A 290 9.23 29.36 -0.10
C ASN A 290 7.79 28.81 -0.14
N LEU A 291 7.54 27.73 -0.86
CA LEU A 291 6.26 27.01 -0.84
C LEU A 291 6.05 26.21 0.45
N ILE A 292 7.12 25.87 1.18
CA ILE A 292 7.04 25.07 2.41
C ILE A 292 6.24 25.87 3.46
N THR A 293 5.22 25.20 4.02
CA THR A 293 4.35 25.79 5.03
C THR A 293 4.12 24.80 6.15
N TYR A 294 4.56 25.13 7.36
CA TYR A 294 4.34 24.31 8.54
C TYR A 294 2.89 24.43 9.01
N VAL A 295 2.27 23.29 9.27
CA VAL A 295 0.89 23.18 9.75
C VAL A 295 0.86 22.45 11.10
N GLU A 296 -0.28 22.53 11.81
CA GLU A 296 -0.48 21.80 13.07
C GLU A 296 -0.22 20.29 12.88
N ASP A 297 0.47 19.69 13.84
CA ASP A 297 0.79 18.28 13.76
C ASP A 297 -0.46 17.40 13.96
N ARG A 298 -0.42 16.22 13.38
CA ARG A 298 -1.50 15.23 13.48
C ARG A 298 -1.51 14.61 14.88
N LYS A 299 -2.69 14.29 15.39
CA LYS A 299 -2.84 13.55 16.65
C LYS A 299 -2.30 12.12 16.52
N GLY A 300 -1.55 11.66 17.50
CA GLY A 300 -0.95 10.33 17.48
C GLY A 300 0.06 10.12 16.35
N HIS A 301 0.80 11.16 15.99
CA HIS A 301 1.79 11.11 14.92
C HIS A 301 3.09 10.49 15.40
N ASP A 302 3.29 9.22 15.07
CA ASP A 302 4.50 8.47 15.41
C ASP A 302 5.76 9.14 14.89
N ARG A 303 6.79 9.16 15.73
CA ARG A 303 8.04 9.89 15.43
C ARG A 303 8.88 9.21 14.38
N ARG A 304 9.09 7.88 14.50
CA ARG A 304 10.04 7.16 13.66
C ARG A 304 9.54 5.77 13.30
N TYR A 305 9.64 5.42 12.03
CA TYR A 305 9.48 4.08 11.49
C TYR A 305 10.75 3.68 10.75
N ALA A 306 11.25 2.50 11.05
CA ALA A 306 12.29 1.82 10.29
C ALA A 306 12.08 0.31 10.45
N ILE A 307 12.11 -0.44 9.38
CA ILE A 307 11.77 -1.86 9.39
C ILE A 307 12.94 -2.69 8.87
N ALA A 308 13.28 -3.76 9.58
CA ALA A 308 14.38 -4.65 9.20
C ALA A 308 13.85 -5.73 8.21
N PRO A 309 14.36 -5.81 6.98
CA PRO A 309 14.00 -6.85 6.02
C PRO A 309 14.97 -8.05 6.09
N ASP A 310 15.63 -8.28 7.22
CA ASP A 310 16.68 -9.29 7.34
C ASP A 310 16.14 -10.71 7.12
N LYS A 311 14.97 -10.99 7.66
CA LYS A 311 14.33 -12.32 7.53
C LYS A 311 13.97 -12.64 6.09
N ILE A 312 13.29 -11.73 5.39
CA ILE A 312 12.91 -11.94 3.99
C ILE A 312 14.15 -12.08 3.10
N LYS A 313 15.21 -11.32 3.38
CA LYS A 313 16.51 -11.45 2.70
C LYS A 313 17.16 -12.80 2.94
N ALA A 314 17.21 -13.25 4.20
CA ALA A 314 17.86 -14.50 4.57
C ALA A 314 17.12 -15.73 4.05
N GLU A 315 15.78 -15.74 4.08
CA GLU A 315 14.97 -16.91 3.74
C GLU A 315 14.64 -17.04 2.25
N ILE A 316 14.39 -15.93 1.56
CA ILE A 316 13.96 -15.94 0.16
C ILE A 316 14.77 -15.03 -0.76
N GLY A 317 15.83 -14.37 -0.25
CA GLY A 317 16.78 -13.59 -1.05
C GLY A 317 16.23 -12.24 -1.54
N TRP A 318 15.07 -11.78 -1.05
CA TRP A 318 14.57 -10.48 -1.44
C TRP A 318 15.28 -9.34 -0.69
N TYR A 319 15.57 -8.28 -1.40
CA TYR A 319 16.08 -7.02 -0.86
C TYR A 319 15.63 -5.86 -1.75
N PRO A 320 15.35 -4.65 -1.23
CA PRO A 320 14.97 -3.51 -2.06
C PRO A 320 16.12 -3.13 -3.03
N GLU A 321 15.78 -2.93 -4.29
CA GLU A 321 16.76 -2.64 -5.35
C GLU A 321 16.78 -1.15 -5.70
N THR A 322 15.68 -0.42 -5.43
CA THR A 322 15.50 0.97 -5.82
C THR A 322 15.84 1.92 -4.68
N MET A 323 16.99 2.59 -4.79
CA MET A 323 17.37 3.65 -3.85
C MET A 323 16.44 4.87 -4.01
N PHE A 324 16.17 5.60 -2.92
CA PHE A 324 15.19 6.69 -2.88
C PHE A 324 15.41 7.74 -3.99
N LYS A 325 16.66 8.17 -4.22
CA LYS A 325 16.99 9.16 -5.26
C LYS A 325 16.62 8.70 -6.67
N GLU A 326 16.77 7.42 -6.96
CA GLU A 326 16.37 6.84 -8.24
C GLU A 326 14.84 6.71 -8.32
N GLY A 327 14.23 6.15 -7.27
CA GLY A 327 12.79 5.92 -7.22
C GLY A 327 11.97 7.21 -7.30
N ILE A 328 12.43 8.31 -6.66
CA ILE A 328 11.71 9.58 -6.74
C ILE A 328 11.77 10.18 -8.16
N ARG A 329 12.88 10.03 -8.87
CA ARG A 329 12.97 10.46 -10.27
C ARG A 329 12.04 9.65 -11.17
N LYS A 330 11.97 8.33 -11.00
CA LYS A 330 11.02 7.46 -11.71
C LYS A 330 9.57 7.88 -11.41
N THR A 331 9.28 8.17 -10.15
CA THR A 331 7.95 8.61 -9.70
C THR A 331 7.54 9.94 -10.33
N ILE A 332 8.44 10.95 -10.32
CA ILE A 332 8.18 12.26 -10.92
C ILE A 332 8.03 12.14 -12.44
N ALA A 333 8.90 11.36 -13.10
CA ALA A 333 8.79 11.10 -14.54
C ALA A 333 7.42 10.51 -14.89
N TRP A 334 6.96 9.54 -14.12
CA TRP A 334 5.64 8.95 -14.32
C TRP A 334 4.52 9.98 -14.21
N TYR A 335 4.55 10.88 -13.21
CA TYR A 335 3.53 11.94 -13.08
C TYR A 335 3.57 12.95 -14.22
N PHE A 336 4.75 13.24 -14.80
CA PHE A 336 4.84 14.10 -15.99
C PHE A 336 4.22 13.44 -17.23
N GLU A 337 4.37 12.12 -17.37
CA GLU A 337 3.80 11.36 -18.48
C GLU A 337 2.29 11.11 -18.31
N HIS A 338 1.75 11.30 -17.09
CA HIS A 338 0.38 10.98 -16.73
C HIS A 338 -0.34 12.17 -16.07
N GLU A 339 -0.14 13.39 -16.60
CA GLU A 339 -0.80 14.60 -16.10
C GLU A 339 -2.34 14.49 -16.17
N ASP A 340 -2.88 13.83 -17.20
CA ASP A 340 -4.33 13.57 -17.30
C ASP A 340 -4.85 12.70 -16.17
N TRP A 341 -4.11 11.66 -15.79
CA TRP A 341 -4.45 10.82 -14.64
C TRP A 341 -4.47 11.66 -13.34
N MET A 342 -3.44 12.47 -13.12
CA MET A 342 -3.37 13.35 -11.94
C MET A 342 -4.55 14.34 -11.92
N ASN A 343 -4.88 14.96 -13.04
CA ASN A 343 -6.02 15.88 -13.16
C ASN A 343 -7.35 15.19 -12.85
N ASN A 344 -7.54 13.96 -13.34
CA ASN A 344 -8.76 13.18 -13.09
C ASN A 344 -8.91 12.85 -11.59
N VAL A 345 -7.85 12.36 -10.94
CA VAL A 345 -7.93 11.97 -9.52
C VAL A 345 -7.96 13.15 -8.55
N THR A 346 -7.49 14.33 -8.98
CA THR A 346 -7.54 15.56 -8.16
C THR A 346 -8.80 16.39 -8.37
N SER A 347 -9.74 15.92 -9.19
CA SER A 347 -11.04 16.56 -9.42
C SER A 347 -12.11 16.13 -8.39
N GLY A 348 -13.24 16.80 -8.37
CA GLY A 348 -14.43 16.38 -7.62
C GLY A 348 -14.23 16.27 -6.10
N ASP A 349 -14.45 15.06 -5.56
CA ASP A 349 -14.42 14.82 -4.10
C ASP A 349 -13.03 14.97 -3.48
N TYR A 350 -11.96 14.79 -4.25
CA TYR A 350 -10.60 15.10 -3.80
C TYR A 350 -10.45 16.59 -3.49
N GLN A 351 -10.97 17.47 -4.36
CA GLN A 351 -10.87 18.93 -4.16
C GLN A 351 -11.60 19.37 -2.88
N LYS A 352 -12.75 18.77 -2.57
CA LYS A 352 -13.46 19.01 -1.30
C LYS A 352 -12.62 18.60 -0.10
N TYR A 353 -12.09 17.36 -0.15
CA TYR A 353 -11.20 16.86 0.91
C TYR A 353 -9.96 17.77 1.10
N TYR A 354 -9.32 18.20 0.00
CA TYR A 354 -8.14 19.07 0.04
C TYR A 354 -8.45 20.42 0.72
N ASN A 355 -9.55 21.06 0.35
CA ASN A 355 -9.97 22.35 0.93
C ASN A 355 -10.24 22.23 2.45
N GLU A 356 -10.96 21.18 2.87
CA GLU A 356 -11.21 20.90 4.30
C GLU A 356 -9.92 20.65 5.11
N MET A 357 -8.91 20.06 4.50
CA MET A 357 -7.66 19.74 5.20
C MET A 357 -6.66 20.88 5.26
N TYR A 358 -6.58 21.70 4.22
CA TYR A 358 -5.46 22.61 4.03
C TYR A 358 -5.84 24.08 3.79
N GLU A 359 -7.06 24.39 3.35
CA GLU A 359 -7.49 25.77 3.02
C GLU A 359 -8.48 26.38 4.01
N GLU A 360 -9.26 25.57 4.74
CA GLU A 360 -10.28 26.05 5.70
C GLU A 360 -9.80 26.06 7.16
N LYS A 361 -8.48 25.99 7.40
CA LYS A 361 -7.89 26.03 8.75
C LYS A 361 -7.22 27.37 9.06
#